data_48343962d8d50475b935a068cbbfe0c6
#
_entry.id   48343962d8d50475b935a068cbbfe0c6
#
_cell.length_a   1.000
_cell.length_b   1.000
_cell.length_c   1.000
_cell.angle_alpha   90.00
_cell.angle_beta   90.00
_cell.angle_gamma   90.00
#
_symmetry.space_group_name_H-M   'P 1'
#
loop_
_entity.id
_entity.type
_entity.pdbx_description
1 polymer ?
#
loop_
_entity_poly.entity_id
_entity_poly.type
_entity_poly.pdbx_seq_one_letter_code
_entity_poly.pdbx_strand_id
1 'polypeptide(L)'
;MKRGLIAAIGVVALLAGATACGSDDKADSGKKTGPDSYKGQTLTVWAMDGSTPPGWTKDLTAAFKKKTGATLKFQTQKWDGIQQKITTALSESTPPDVIEVGNTQTPAYAATGGLSDLSDLKAEIGGDWVEALNESSVFDGKQYAAPWYFANRVVIYNKKVWADAGITDTPKTRDEFFKDLDAIKKKGKAEPIYLPGQNWYFFDGLTIGQGADLVKKEGDKYVSNLSDPKVTAAMELYKKYQAYSKAPKDKDEATPQQAEVFAKGNVGAFIGMGWEAGTAIAANKKIESDIGYFTIPGETADKPEGVFLGGSNFAVAAGSKKQDLAKEFLKLSLSDQFEGQLAKENGVIPNKESLNSNLTGNGAAEAAAPAAAVGGTTPLIPEWAAVENAPNPIKSYMTAVLNGKSPADAAKAVEAEINKRLSQKS
;
A
#
# COMPACT_ATOMS: atom_id res chain seq x y z
N MET A 1 3.78 45.31 -63.07
CA MET A 1 3.98 46.81 -63.27
C MET A 1 4.61 47.37 -62.02
N LYS A 2 5.80 47.93 -62.17
CA LYS A 2 6.46 49.00 -61.40
C LYS A 2 6.78 48.68 -59.90
N ARG A 3 8.01 48.40 -59.50
CA ARG A 3 9.17 49.34 -59.37
C ARG A 3 8.94 50.27 -58.19
N GLY A 4 9.81 50.47 -57.24
CA GLY A 4 11.25 50.36 -57.00
C GLY A 4 11.52 51.00 -55.62
N LEU A 5 12.55 50.94 -55.13
CA LEU A 5 13.96 51.38 -55.08
C LEU A 5 14.26 52.04 -53.72
N ILE A 6 15.18 51.49 -52.97
CA ILE A 6 16.56 51.86 -52.57
C ILE A 6 16.73 53.23 -51.88
N ALA A 7 17.40 53.18 -50.69
CA ALA A 7 18.61 53.92 -50.24
C ALA A 7 18.90 53.54 -48.78
N ALA A 8 19.89 53.04 -48.30
CA ALA A 8 21.36 53.07 -48.23
C ALA A 8 21.96 54.31 -47.52
N ILE A 9 22.98 54.03 -46.67
CA ILE A 9 24.02 54.88 -46.10
C ILE A 9 23.68 55.39 -44.66
N GLY A 10 24.51 55.07 -43.65
CA GLY A 10 25.81 55.41 -43.36
C GLY A 10 26.43 54.78 -42.09
N VAL A 11 27.64 54.41 -42.28
CA VAL A 11 28.60 53.91 -41.29
C VAL A 11 29.21 55.04 -40.45
N VAL A 12 29.37 54.88 -39.15
CA VAL A 12 30.47 55.42 -38.36
C VAL A 12 30.89 54.40 -37.30
N ALA A 13 32.13 53.95 -37.45
CA ALA A 13 32.86 53.16 -36.47
C ALA A 13 33.55 54.08 -35.45
N LEU A 14 33.52 53.71 -34.19
CA LEU A 14 34.53 54.15 -33.23
C LEU A 14 34.90 52.99 -32.32
N LEU A 15 36.17 52.54 -32.48
CA LEU A 15 36.87 51.59 -31.62
C LEU A 15 37.25 52.28 -30.33
N ALA A 16 36.98 51.61 -29.21
CA ALA A 16 37.73 51.76 -27.99
C ALA A 16 37.79 50.37 -27.31
N GLY A 17 38.97 49.83 -27.19
CA GLY A 17 39.22 48.53 -26.63
C GLY A 17 39.14 48.55 -25.08
N ALA A 18 38.73 47.43 -24.54
CA ALA A 18 39.01 47.01 -23.20
C ALA A 18 39.12 45.49 -23.14
N THR A 19 40.21 45.04 -22.64
CA THR A 19 40.63 43.66 -22.41
C THR A 19 39.61 42.89 -21.63
N ALA A 20 39.08 41.81 -22.22
CA ALA A 20 38.33 40.80 -21.50
C ALA A 20 39.25 39.69 -21.05
N CYS A 21 39.40 39.54 -19.74
CA CYS A 21 39.80 38.28 -19.14
C CYS A 21 38.63 37.28 -19.31
N GLY A 22 38.92 36.19 -20.00
CA GLY A 22 38.03 35.04 -20.04
C GLY A 22 37.96 34.40 -18.66
N SER A 23 36.76 34.25 -18.15
CA SER A 23 36.42 33.25 -17.16
C SER A 23 35.40 32.33 -17.83
N ASP A 24 35.82 31.13 -18.09
CA ASP A 24 34.93 30.01 -18.38
C ASP A 24 34.00 29.79 -17.18
N ASP A 25 32.86 30.42 -17.18
CA ASP A 25 31.75 30.03 -16.30
C ASP A 25 31.19 28.69 -16.80
N LYS A 26 31.89 27.64 -16.38
CA LYS A 26 31.15 26.36 -16.23
C LYS A 26 30.01 26.65 -15.28
N ALA A 27 28.80 26.62 -15.82
CA ALA A 27 27.58 26.59 -15.00
C ALA A 27 27.70 25.41 -14.03
N ASP A 28 28.14 25.71 -12.83
CA ASP A 28 28.07 24.81 -11.69
C ASP A 28 26.60 24.58 -11.44
N SER A 29 26.14 23.37 -11.83
CA SER A 29 24.82 22.87 -11.47
C SER A 29 24.79 22.51 -9.97
N GLY A 30 25.26 23.43 -9.13
CA GLY A 30 25.21 23.32 -7.69
C GLY A 30 23.76 23.11 -7.26
N LYS A 31 23.47 21.95 -6.66
CA LYS A 31 22.19 21.68 -6.02
C LYS A 31 21.80 22.89 -5.19
N LYS A 32 20.68 23.52 -5.53
CA LYS A 32 20.11 24.58 -4.72
C LYS A 32 19.77 23.99 -3.35
N THR A 33 20.54 24.32 -2.33
CA THR A 33 20.33 23.85 -0.96
C THR A 33 20.16 25.06 -0.05
N GLY A 34 19.04 25.10 0.70
CA GLY A 34 18.78 26.15 1.68
C GLY A 34 17.31 26.56 1.78
N PRO A 35 16.95 27.32 2.82
CA PRO A 35 15.55 27.61 3.18
C PRO A 35 14.70 28.31 2.12
N ASP A 36 15.30 28.92 1.12
CA ASP A 36 14.60 29.66 0.05
C ASP A 36 14.85 29.11 -1.36
N SER A 37 15.46 27.94 -1.48
CA SER A 37 15.87 27.36 -2.76
C SER A 37 14.70 27.16 -3.73
N TYR A 38 13.49 26.94 -3.18
CA TYR A 38 12.29 26.66 -3.96
C TYR A 38 11.13 27.63 -3.60
N LYS A 39 11.46 28.82 -3.12
CA LYS A 39 10.47 29.83 -2.73
C LYS A 39 9.47 30.12 -3.84
N GLY A 40 8.18 30.10 -3.49
CA GLY A 40 7.09 30.35 -4.43
C GLY A 40 6.66 29.13 -5.26
N GLN A 41 7.39 28.02 -5.18
CA GLN A 41 6.94 26.76 -5.80
C GLN A 41 5.91 26.03 -4.94
N THR A 42 5.07 25.23 -5.59
CA THR A 42 4.13 24.31 -4.93
C THR A 42 4.41 22.90 -5.41
N LEU A 43 4.66 21.97 -4.47
CA LEU A 43 4.75 20.55 -4.74
C LEU A 43 3.38 19.91 -4.54
N THR A 44 2.88 19.21 -5.54
CA THR A 44 1.62 18.48 -5.46
C THR A 44 1.86 17.04 -5.12
N VAL A 45 1.27 16.57 -4.01
CA VAL A 45 1.37 15.20 -3.52
C VAL A 45 0.00 14.55 -3.55
N TRP A 46 -0.13 13.45 -4.27
CA TRP A 46 -1.29 12.57 -4.17
C TRP A 46 -1.06 11.59 -3.03
N ALA A 47 -2.00 11.56 -2.09
CA ALA A 47 -2.01 10.60 -0.99
C ALA A 47 -3.38 9.95 -0.87
N MET A 48 -3.43 8.71 -0.40
CA MET A 48 -4.69 7.98 -0.28
C MET A 48 -5.47 8.40 0.96
N ASP A 49 -6.77 8.27 0.88
CA ASP A 49 -7.66 8.52 2.01
C ASP A 49 -7.29 7.60 3.19
N GLY A 50 -7.08 8.20 4.35
CA GLY A 50 -6.63 7.51 5.55
C GLY A 50 -5.11 7.33 5.71
N SER A 51 -4.29 7.61 4.68
CA SER A 51 -2.83 7.41 4.76
C SER A 51 -2.08 8.54 5.46
N THR A 52 -2.66 9.75 5.47
CA THR A 52 -2.01 10.96 5.99
C THR A 52 -2.77 11.53 7.18
N PRO A 53 -2.40 11.18 8.43
CA PRO A 53 -3.04 11.74 9.62
C PRO A 53 -2.93 13.26 9.68
N PRO A 54 -3.91 13.96 10.25
CA PRO A 54 -3.93 15.43 10.30
C PRO A 54 -2.74 16.04 11.02
N GLY A 55 -2.27 15.44 12.11
CA GLY A 55 -1.08 15.89 12.86
C GLY A 55 0.17 15.80 12.01
N TRP A 56 0.44 14.63 11.46
CA TRP A 56 1.55 14.37 10.55
C TRP A 56 1.55 15.33 9.35
N THR A 57 0.40 15.49 8.68
CA THR A 57 0.27 16.36 7.51
C THR A 57 0.60 17.82 7.85
N LYS A 58 0.10 18.32 8.99
CA LYS A 58 0.35 19.68 9.48
C LYS A 58 1.84 19.90 9.73
N ASP A 59 2.46 19.00 10.47
CA ASP A 59 3.84 19.16 10.92
C ASP A 59 4.82 19.00 9.75
N LEU A 60 4.57 18.02 8.85
CA LEU A 60 5.36 17.83 7.63
C LEU A 60 5.27 19.06 6.71
N THR A 61 4.08 19.62 6.53
CA THR A 61 3.88 20.81 5.68
C THR A 61 4.66 22.00 6.24
N ALA A 62 4.64 22.20 7.55
CA ALA A 62 5.39 23.29 8.21
C ALA A 62 6.91 23.07 8.08
N ALA A 63 7.40 21.85 8.32
CA ALA A 63 8.81 21.50 8.21
C ALA A 63 9.31 21.62 6.76
N PHE A 64 8.54 21.16 5.79
CA PHE A 64 8.88 21.27 4.38
C PHE A 64 9.01 22.72 3.93
N LYS A 65 8.05 23.57 4.30
CA LYS A 65 8.10 25.00 4.00
C LYS A 65 9.31 25.68 4.64
N LYS A 66 9.62 25.32 5.90
CA LYS A 66 10.80 25.84 6.61
C LYS A 66 12.10 25.42 5.92
N LYS A 67 12.18 24.16 5.44
CA LYS A 67 13.37 23.60 4.82
C LYS A 67 13.62 24.14 3.41
N THR A 68 12.54 24.33 2.61
CA THR A 68 12.64 24.57 1.16
C THR A 68 12.10 25.91 0.69
N GLY A 69 11.27 26.57 1.49
CA GLY A 69 10.52 27.76 1.07
C GLY A 69 9.29 27.46 0.19
N ALA A 70 9.14 26.20 -0.25
CA ALA A 70 8.02 25.76 -1.10
C ALA A 70 6.78 25.41 -0.27
N THR A 71 5.64 25.34 -0.95
CA THR A 71 4.36 24.91 -0.36
C THR A 71 4.06 23.46 -0.74
N LEU A 72 3.59 22.65 0.21
CA LEU A 72 3.00 21.33 -0.07
C LEU A 72 1.51 21.49 -0.34
N LYS A 73 1.03 20.77 -1.37
CA LYS A 73 -0.39 20.62 -1.67
C LYS A 73 -0.74 19.15 -1.71
N PHE A 74 -1.29 18.64 -0.62
CA PHE A 74 -1.86 17.29 -0.61
C PHE A 74 -3.19 17.26 -1.35
N GLN A 75 -3.38 16.23 -2.17
CA GLN A 75 -4.63 15.91 -2.85
C GLN A 75 -5.00 14.47 -2.50
N THR A 76 -6.02 14.31 -1.66
CA THR A 76 -6.51 13.01 -1.23
C THR A 76 -7.18 12.25 -2.36
N GLN A 77 -6.81 10.99 -2.52
CA GLN A 77 -7.34 10.06 -3.52
C GLN A 77 -8.06 8.91 -2.81
N LYS A 78 -9.00 8.26 -3.50
CA LYS A 78 -9.61 7.02 -3.04
C LYS A 78 -8.93 5.84 -3.70
N TRP A 79 -8.86 4.70 -2.99
CA TRP A 79 -8.32 3.47 -3.54
C TRP A 79 -9.17 2.90 -4.68
N ASP A 80 -10.49 3.10 -4.65
CA ASP A 80 -11.37 2.65 -5.71
C ASP A 80 -11.05 3.35 -7.04
N GLY A 81 -10.78 2.57 -8.09
CA GLY A 81 -10.40 3.06 -9.42
C GLY A 81 -9.02 3.73 -9.51
N ILE A 82 -8.21 3.69 -8.45
CA ILE A 82 -6.95 4.45 -8.38
C ILE A 82 -5.94 4.02 -9.44
N GLN A 83 -5.87 2.75 -9.78
CA GLN A 83 -4.90 2.27 -10.77
C GLN A 83 -5.08 2.96 -12.12
N GLN A 84 -6.30 3.01 -12.63
CA GLN A 84 -6.60 3.69 -13.89
C GLN A 84 -6.32 5.19 -13.78
N LYS A 85 -6.65 5.79 -12.64
CA LYS A 85 -6.44 7.21 -12.39
C LYS A 85 -4.97 7.59 -12.38
N ILE A 86 -4.10 6.80 -11.71
CA ILE A 86 -2.66 7.02 -11.69
C ILE A 86 -2.07 6.81 -13.09
N THR A 87 -2.44 5.73 -13.79
CA THR A 87 -1.99 5.48 -15.16
C THR A 87 -2.30 6.66 -16.09
N THR A 88 -3.51 7.21 -15.99
CA THR A 88 -3.90 8.40 -16.75
C THR A 88 -3.06 9.61 -16.35
N ALA A 89 -2.93 9.90 -15.04
CA ALA A 89 -2.20 11.05 -14.55
C ALA A 89 -0.71 11.01 -14.93
N LEU A 90 -0.07 9.84 -14.90
CA LEU A 90 1.33 9.68 -15.31
C LEU A 90 1.55 9.97 -16.81
N SER A 91 0.49 9.88 -17.62
CA SER A 91 0.52 10.16 -19.06
C SER A 91 0.26 11.65 -19.36
N GLU A 92 -0.13 12.46 -18.40
CA GLU A 92 -0.42 13.88 -18.56
C GLU A 92 0.86 14.72 -18.69
N SER A 93 0.78 15.85 -19.34
CA SER A 93 1.90 16.81 -19.47
C SER A 93 2.31 17.45 -18.13
N THR A 94 1.40 17.47 -17.17
CA THR A 94 1.58 18.03 -15.82
C THR A 94 1.02 17.08 -14.77
N PRO A 95 1.67 15.93 -14.54
CA PRO A 95 1.24 14.98 -13.51
C PRO A 95 1.42 15.58 -12.12
N PRO A 96 0.81 15.00 -11.07
CA PRO A 96 1.20 15.28 -9.70
C PRO A 96 2.70 14.99 -9.51
N ASP A 97 3.37 15.74 -8.64
CA ASP A 97 4.84 15.64 -8.51
C ASP A 97 5.25 14.36 -7.77
N VAL A 98 4.52 14.05 -6.68
CA VAL A 98 4.70 12.83 -5.87
C VAL A 98 3.37 12.10 -5.77
N ILE A 99 3.41 10.79 -5.83
CA ILE A 99 2.22 9.93 -5.79
C ILE A 99 2.45 8.81 -4.77
N GLU A 100 1.51 8.64 -3.86
CA GLU A 100 1.39 7.40 -3.10
C GLU A 100 0.88 6.31 -4.03
N VAL A 101 1.61 5.20 -4.11
CA VAL A 101 1.28 4.03 -4.93
C VAL A 101 1.27 2.78 -4.06
N GLY A 102 0.28 1.92 -4.28
CA GLY A 102 0.25 0.61 -3.62
C GLY A 102 1.46 -0.24 -4.01
N ASN A 103 2.01 -0.96 -3.04
CA ASN A 103 3.19 -1.80 -3.26
C ASN A 103 2.96 -2.85 -4.36
N THR A 104 1.77 -3.42 -4.48
CA THR A 104 1.42 -4.44 -5.49
C THR A 104 1.39 -3.88 -6.92
N GLN A 105 1.23 -2.57 -7.09
CA GLN A 105 1.06 -1.90 -8.39
C GLN A 105 2.28 -1.11 -8.83
N THR A 106 3.22 -0.84 -7.92
CA THR A 106 4.42 -0.06 -8.21
C THR A 106 5.22 -0.60 -9.40
N PRO A 107 5.45 -1.94 -9.54
CA PRO A 107 6.18 -2.49 -10.69
C PRO A 107 5.52 -2.17 -12.03
N ALA A 108 4.18 -2.17 -12.10
CA ALA A 108 3.46 -1.85 -13.33
C ALA A 108 3.68 -0.38 -13.76
N TYR A 109 3.61 0.55 -12.82
CA TYR A 109 3.87 1.97 -13.13
C TYR A 109 5.33 2.23 -13.52
N ALA A 110 6.27 1.52 -12.88
CA ALA A 110 7.69 1.60 -13.24
C ALA A 110 7.94 1.09 -14.68
N ALA A 111 7.32 -0.04 -15.04
CA ALA A 111 7.45 -0.64 -16.36
C ALA A 111 6.94 0.26 -17.51
N THR A 112 5.92 1.12 -17.24
CA THR A 112 5.45 2.10 -18.25
C THR A 112 6.40 3.29 -18.46
N GLY A 113 7.46 3.43 -17.65
CA GLY A 113 8.33 4.60 -17.63
C GLY A 113 7.68 5.85 -17.01
N GLY A 114 6.53 5.71 -16.35
CA GLY A 114 5.81 6.81 -15.71
C GLY A 114 6.45 7.31 -14.40
N LEU A 115 7.37 6.54 -13.83
CA LEU A 115 8.05 6.87 -12.55
C LEU A 115 9.51 7.25 -12.80
N SER A 116 10.04 8.14 -11.95
CA SER A 116 11.44 8.54 -11.96
C SER A 116 12.33 7.51 -11.29
N ASP A 117 13.55 7.38 -11.79
CA ASP A 117 14.62 6.61 -11.14
C ASP A 117 15.05 7.32 -9.83
N LEU A 118 14.92 6.63 -8.71
CA LEU A 118 15.27 7.10 -7.36
C LEU A 118 16.48 6.36 -6.78
N SER A 119 17.29 5.70 -7.60
CA SER A 119 18.44 4.91 -7.13
C SER A 119 19.44 5.77 -6.34
N ASP A 120 19.66 7.03 -6.74
CA ASP A 120 20.47 7.98 -5.98
C ASP A 120 19.89 8.29 -4.60
N LEU A 121 18.56 8.45 -4.51
CA LEU A 121 17.88 8.68 -3.25
C LEU A 121 17.98 7.45 -2.34
N LYS A 122 17.81 6.25 -2.89
CA LYS A 122 18.01 4.99 -2.15
C LYS A 122 19.41 4.93 -1.56
N ALA A 123 20.45 5.28 -2.33
CA ALA A 123 21.83 5.29 -1.85
C ALA A 123 22.04 6.29 -0.71
N GLU A 124 21.27 7.39 -0.70
CA GLU A 124 21.41 8.45 0.33
C GLU A 124 20.65 8.13 1.63
N ILE A 125 19.43 7.61 1.56
CA ILE A 125 18.53 7.47 2.72
C ILE A 125 17.93 6.08 2.92
N GLY A 126 18.22 5.12 2.04
CA GLY A 126 17.53 3.82 2.02
C GLY A 126 18.32 2.65 2.59
N GLY A 127 19.39 2.93 3.33
CA GLY A 127 20.29 1.87 3.82
C GLY A 127 19.69 0.95 4.88
N ASP A 128 18.64 1.37 5.54
CA ASP A 128 17.95 0.68 6.64
C ASP A 128 16.46 0.42 6.37
N TRP A 129 16.02 0.54 5.11
CA TRP A 129 14.64 0.19 4.74
C TRP A 129 14.41 -1.33 4.85
N VAL A 130 13.22 -1.70 5.35
CA VAL A 130 12.77 -3.11 5.40
C VAL A 130 12.76 -3.69 3.99
N GLU A 131 13.55 -4.75 3.78
CA GLU A 131 13.80 -5.30 2.44
C GLU A 131 12.51 -5.76 1.75
N ALA A 132 11.66 -6.52 2.43
CA ALA A 132 10.41 -7.02 1.86
C ALA A 132 9.48 -5.88 1.36
N LEU A 133 9.51 -4.71 2.00
CA LEU A 133 8.78 -3.54 1.54
C LEU A 133 9.50 -2.86 0.37
N ASN A 134 10.84 -2.79 0.45
CA ASN A 134 11.66 -2.17 -0.59
C ASN A 134 11.62 -2.93 -1.93
N GLU A 135 11.53 -4.25 -1.90
CA GLU A 135 11.43 -5.08 -3.12
C GLU A 135 10.32 -4.62 -4.07
N SER A 136 9.17 -4.18 -3.51
CA SER A 136 8.05 -3.66 -4.31
C SER A 136 8.37 -2.35 -5.05
N SER A 137 9.42 -1.67 -4.65
CA SER A 137 9.86 -0.38 -5.22
C SER A 137 10.94 -0.52 -6.29
N VAL A 138 11.41 -1.76 -6.54
CA VAL A 138 12.47 -2.06 -7.49
C VAL A 138 11.90 -2.69 -8.75
N PHE A 139 12.30 -2.20 -9.89
CA PHE A 139 11.98 -2.78 -11.18
C PHE A 139 13.23 -2.75 -12.09
N ASP A 140 13.54 -3.88 -12.74
CA ASP A 140 14.72 -4.03 -13.60
C ASP A 140 16.03 -3.52 -12.96
N GLY A 141 16.21 -3.85 -11.68
CA GLY A 141 17.40 -3.50 -10.89
C GLY A 141 17.52 -2.03 -10.49
N LYS A 142 16.50 -1.21 -10.73
CA LYS A 142 16.48 0.22 -10.38
C LYS A 142 15.38 0.52 -9.37
N GLN A 143 15.61 1.54 -8.54
CA GLN A 143 14.65 2.04 -7.57
C GLN A 143 13.68 3.03 -8.23
N TYR A 144 12.37 2.78 -8.23
CA TYR A 144 11.36 3.67 -8.81
C TYR A 144 10.39 4.28 -7.80
N ALA A 145 10.44 3.82 -6.58
CA ALA A 145 9.69 4.41 -5.49
C ALA A 145 10.49 4.31 -4.19
N ALA A 146 10.08 5.02 -3.16
CA ALA A 146 10.62 4.90 -1.82
C ALA A 146 9.58 4.23 -0.92
N PRO A 147 9.90 3.12 -0.25
CA PRO A 147 8.96 2.47 0.65
C PRO A 147 8.57 3.43 1.77
N TRP A 148 7.26 3.55 2.02
CA TRP A 148 6.76 4.49 3.01
C TRP A 148 6.32 3.76 4.28
N TYR A 149 5.29 2.93 4.19
CA TYR A 149 4.81 2.12 5.31
C TYR A 149 4.24 0.80 4.82
N PHE A 150 4.07 -0.13 5.74
CA PHE A 150 3.28 -1.33 5.48
C PHE A 150 2.33 -1.63 6.65
N ALA A 151 1.39 -2.51 6.40
CA ALA A 151 0.47 -3.02 7.37
C ALA A 151 -0.01 -4.41 6.94
N ASN A 152 -0.38 -5.21 7.91
CA ASN A 152 -1.01 -6.51 7.67
C ASN A 152 -2.27 -6.66 8.51
N ARG A 153 -3.09 -7.61 8.13
CA ARG A 153 -4.33 -7.90 8.83
C ARG A 153 -4.08 -8.49 10.20
N VAL A 154 -4.95 -8.12 11.12
CA VAL A 154 -5.03 -8.66 12.50
C VAL A 154 -6.46 -9.09 12.77
N VAL A 155 -6.66 -9.82 13.85
CA VAL A 155 -8.01 -10.02 14.38
C VAL A 155 -8.39 -8.82 15.24
N ILE A 156 -9.46 -8.15 14.85
CA ILE A 156 -10.10 -7.08 15.62
C ILE A 156 -11.36 -7.69 16.24
N TYR A 157 -11.45 -7.69 17.58
CA TYR A 157 -12.51 -8.41 18.28
C TYR A 157 -13.25 -7.56 19.28
N ASN A 158 -14.50 -7.96 19.60
CA ASN A 158 -15.35 -7.32 20.58
C ASN A 158 -15.21 -8.04 21.92
N LYS A 159 -14.47 -7.45 22.87
CA LYS A 159 -14.21 -7.99 24.22
C LYS A 159 -15.50 -8.37 24.96
N LYS A 160 -16.57 -7.55 24.80
CA LYS A 160 -17.84 -7.84 25.44
C LYS A 160 -18.51 -9.11 24.90
N VAL A 161 -18.52 -9.29 23.58
CA VAL A 161 -19.07 -10.51 22.95
C VAL A 161 -18.26 -11.74 23.38
N TRP A 162 -16.95 -11.62 23.46
CA TRP A 162 -16.05 -12.70 23.90
C TRP A 162 -16.28 -13.05 25.38
N ALA A 163 -16.32 -12.05 26.26
CA ALA A 163 -16.62 -12.25 27.69
C ALA A 163 -18.01 -12.88 27.91
N ASP A 164 -19.02 -12.44 27.16
CA ASP A 164 -20.37 -13.02 27.20
C ASP A 164 -20.38 -14.50 26.77
N ALA A 165 -19.41 -14.95 25.96
CA ALA A 165 -19.22 -16.35 25.59
C ALA A 165 -18.34 -17.13 26.58
N GLY A 166 -17.79 -16.46 27.59
CA GLY A 166 -16.92 -17.05 28.62
C GLY A 166 -15.45 -17.13 28.21
N ILE A 167 -15.04 -16.36 27.19
CA ILE A 167 -13.66 -16.30 26.72
C ILE A 167 -12.95 -15.15 27.44
N THR A 168 -11.85 -15.46 28.14
CA THR A 168 -11.09 -14.51 28.95
C THR A 168 -9.75 -14.11 28.34
N ASP A 169 -9.19 -14.97 27.53
CA ASP A 169 -7.86 -14.81 26.96
C ASP A 169 -7.94 -14.85 25.42
N THR A 170 -6.97 -14.22 24.76
CA THR A 170 -6.84 -14.33 23.31
C THR A 170 -6.18 -15.64 22.90
N PRO A 171 -6.65 -16.30 21.82
CA PRO A 171 -6.12 -17.59 21.39
C PRO A 171 -4.69 -17.46 20.89
N LYS A 172 -3.86 -18.47 21.19
CA LYS A 172 -2.47 -18.55 20.75
C LYS A 172 -2.30 -19.43 19.50
N THR A 173 -3.27 -20.32 19.26
CA THR A 173 -3.26 -21.23 18.12
C THR A 173 -4.55 -21.10 17.32
N ARG A 174 -4.50 -21.51 16.06
CA ARG A 174 -5.67 -21.56 15.17
C ARG A 174 -6.79 -22.44 15.73
N ASP A 175 -6.44 -23.56 16.36
CA ASP A 175 -7.42 -24.46 16.96
C ASP A 175 -8.10 -23.82 18.18
N GLU A 176 -7.37 -23.07 19.00
CA GLU A 176 -7.96 -22.27 20.08
C GLU A 176 -8.90 -21.21 19.53
N PHE A 177 -8.51 -20.52 18.46
CA PHE A 177 -9.39 -19.51 17.83
C PHE A 177 -10.69 -20.14 17.31
N PHE A 178 -10.63 -21.31 16.66
CA PHE A 178 -11.85 -22.00 16.24
C PHE A 178 -12.72 -22.44 17.44
N LYS A 179 -12.14 -22.89 18.56
CA LYS A 179 -12.90 -23.18 19.78
C LYS A 179 -13.60 -21.95 20.33
N ASP A 180 -12.95 -20.79 20.28
CA ASP A 180 -13.55 -19.51 20.70
C ASP A 180 -14.71 -19.11 19.78
N LEU A 181 -14.55 -19.24 18.46
CA LEU A 181 -15.63 -19.00 17.50
C LEU A 181 -16.81 -19.97 17.74
N ASP A 182 -16.54 -21.24 18.08
CA ASP A 182 -17.59 -22.21 18.45
C ASP A 182 -18.31 -21.82 19.74
N ALA A 183 -17.59 -21.28 20.74
CA ALA A 183 -18.18 -20.80 21.98
C ALA A 183 -19.15 -19.63 21.73
N ILE A 184 -18.73 -18.65 20.92
CA ILE A 184 -19.58 -17.52 20.52
C ILE A 184 -20.80 -18.02 19.73
N LYS A 185 -20.60 -18.93 18.78
CA LYS A 185 -21.68 -19.53 17.97
C LYS A 185 -22.70 -20.28 18.87
N LYS A 186 -22.22 -21.05 19.82
CA LYS A 186 -23.06 -21.79 20.79
C LYS A 186 -23.88 -20.84 21.66
N LYS A 187 -23.32 -19.69 22.05
CA LYS A 187 -24.04 -18.65 22.81
C LYS A 187 -25.20 -18.07 22.03
N GLY A 188 -25.09 -17.97 20.72
CA GLY A 188 -26.14 -17.62 19.78
C GLY A 188 -26.62 -16.17 19.82
N LYS A 189 -25.90 -15.27 20.52
CA LYS A 189 -26.25 -13.85 20.65
C LYS A 189 -25.56 -12.93 19.66
N ALA A 190 -24.42 -13.37 19.11
CA ALA A 190 -23.62 -12.63 18.15
C ALA A 190 -23.14 -13.55 17.01
N GLU A 191 -22.78 -12.95 15.90
CA GLU A 191 -22.03 -13.62 14.82
C GLU A 191 -20.59 -13.81 15.27
N PRO A 192 -20.02 -15.02 15.20
CA PRO A 192 -18.66 -15.28 15.70
C PRO A 192 -17.59 -14.41 15.04
N ILE A 193 -17.62 -14.33 13.72
CA ILE A 193 -16.73 -13.53 12.91
C ILE A 193 -17.49 -12.99 11.71
N TYR A 194 -17.23 -11.75 11.32
CA TYR A 194 -17.66 -11.23 10.03
C TYR A 194 -16.51 -11.36 9.03
N LEU A 195 -16.64 -12.26 8.06
CA LEU A 195 -15.64 -12.50 7.03
C LEU A 195 -16.32 -12.58 5.66
N PRO A 196 -16.26 -11.51 4.84
CA PRO A 196 -16.79 -11.51 3.48
C PRO A 196 -16.13 -12.57 2.61
N GLY A 197 -16.87 -13.15 1.66
CA GLY A 197 -16.35 -14.25 0.86
C GLY A 197 -15.24 -13.88 -0.12
N GLN A 198 -15.00 -12.60 -0.35
CA GLN A 198 -14.00 -12.09 -1.28
C GLN A 198 -12.91 -11.24 -0.58
N ASN A 199 -12.61 -11.48 0.70
CA ASN A 199 -11.43 -10.89 1.36
C ASN A 199 -10.17 -11.62 0.87
N TRP A 200 -9.80 -11.34 -0.40
CA TRP A 200 -8.79 -12.09 -1.11
C TRP A 200 -7.37 -11.83 -0.60
N TYR A 201 -7.09 -10.70 0.02
CA TYR A 201 -5.80 -10.46 0.67
C TYR A 201 -5.63 -11.30 1.95
N PHE A 202 -6.72 -11.65 2.65
CA PHE A 202 -6.63 -12.63 3.72
C PHE A 202 -6.37 -14.03 3.16
N PHE A 203 -7.03 -14.39 2.06
CA PHE A 203 -6.76 -15.64 1.35
C PHE A 203 -5.32 -15.71 0.85
N ASP A 204 -4.77 -14.62 0.31
CA ASP A 204 -3.37 -14.53 -0.11
C ASP A 204 -2.42 -14.74 1.08
N GLY A 205 -2.70 -14.10 2.22
CA GLY A 205 -1.96 -14.33 3.46
C GLY A 205 -1.94 -15.80 3.88
N LEU A 206 -3.09 -16.48 3.81
CA LEU A 206 -3.17 -17.93 4.09
C LEU A 206 -2.33 -18.74 3.08
N THR A 207 -2.31 -18.32 1.81
CA THR A 207 -1.50 -18.96 0.77
C THR A 207 0.00 -18.81 1.06
N ILE A 208 0.43 -17.62 1.44
CA ILE A 208 1.80 -17.33 1.90
C ILE A 208 2.16 -18.20 3.11
N GLY A 209 1.24 -18.33 4.09
CA GLY A 209 1.41 -19.20 5.26
C GLY A 209 1.62 -20.68 4.93
N GLN A 210 1.06 -21.15 3.81
CA GLN A 210 1.30 -22.50 3.28
C GLN A 210 2.62 -22.59 2.48
N GLY A 211 3.34 -21.51 2.29
CA GLY A 211 4.55 -21.45 1.47
C GLY A 211 4.27 -21.64 -0.03
N ALA A 212 3.27 -20.94 -0.53
CA ALA A 212 2.90 -20.89 -1.94
C ALA A 212 2.52 -19.47 -2.35
N ASP A 213 2.53 -19.22 -3.66
CA ASP A 213 2.09 -17.99 -4.30
C ASP A 213 0.89 -18.26 -5.22
N LEU A 214 0.09 -17.24 -5.47
CA LEU A 214 -1.08 -17.31 -6.36
C LEU A 214 -0.71 -17.48 -7.84
N VAL A 215 0.52 -17.14 -8.21
CA VAL A 215 1.10 -17.40 -9.53
C VAL A 215 2.45 -18.09 -9.39
N LYS A 216 2.87 -18.79 -10.43
CA LYS A 216 4.20 -19.42 -10.48
C LYS A 216 4.87 -19.11 -11.82
N LYS A 217 6.20 -19.23 -11.85
CA LYS A 217 6.97 -19.10 -13.07
C LYS A 217 7.08 -20.46 -13.78
N GLU A 218 6.70 -20.50 -15.07
CA GLU A 218 6.90 -21.65 -15.96
C GLU A 218 7.72 -21.21 -17.16
N GLY A 219 8.99 -21.59 -17.19
CA GLY A 219 9.96 -21.05 -18.17
C GLY A 219 10.11 -19.54 -17.97
N ASP A 220 9.86 -18.76 -19.02
CA ASP A 220 9.94 -17.30 -19.00
C ASP A 220 8.58 -16.61 -18.74
N LYS A 221 7.54 -17.37 -18.40
CA LYS A 221 6.19 -16.84 -18.20
C LYS A 221 5.71 -17.07 -16.79
N TYR A 222 4.87 -16.16 -16.31
CA TYR A 222 4.08 -16.37 -15.11
C TYR A 222 2.71 -16.95 -15.49
N VAL A 223 2.24 -17.89 -14.69
CA VAL A 223 0.95 -18.56 -14.87
C VAL A 223 0.24 -18.70 -13.54
N SER A 224 -1.08 -18.89 -13.59
CA SER A 224 -1.90 -19.16 -12.40
C SER A 224 -1.37 -20.38 -11.63
N ASN A 225 -1.34 -20.28 -10.31
CA ASN A 225 -0.98 -21.36 -9.40
C ASN A 225 -2.15 -21.81 -8.51
N LEU A 226 -3.39 -21.39 -8.83
CA LEU A 226 -4.57 -21.67 -7.99
C LEU A 226 -4.90 -23.16 -7.87
N SER A 227 -4.38 -24.00 -8.75
CA SER A 227 -4.52 -25.47 -8.70
C SER A 227 -3.47 -26.15 -7.82
N ASP A 228 -2.51 -25.42 -7.28
CA ASP A 228 -1.49 -25.97 -6.37
C ASP A 228 -2.13 -26.52 -5.09
N PRO A 229 -1.71 -27.70 -4.59
CA PRO A 229 -2.26 -28.29 -3.36
C PRO A 229 -2.16 -27.37 -2.14
N LYS A 230 -1.12 -26.54 -2.02
CA LYS A 230 -0.95 -25.59 -0.92
C LYS A 230 -1.92 -24.41 -1.03
N VAL A 231 -2.15 -23.89 -2.24
CA VAL A 231 -3.17 -22.85 -2.51
C VAL A 231 -4.57 -23.40 -2.25
N THR A 232 -4.83 -24.64 -2.65
CA THR A 232 -6.07 -25.35 -2.34
C THR A 232 -6.27 -25.49 -0.82
N ALA A 233 -5.24 -25.88 -0.07
CA ALA A 233 -5.31 -25.99 1.40
C ALA A 233 -5.59 -24.63 2.05
N ALA A 234 -4.98 -23.54 1.57
CA ALA A 234 -5.29 -22.17 2.01
C ALA A 234 -6.75 -21.80 1.76
N MET A 235 -7.31 -22.17 0.60
CA MET A 235 -8.71 -21.90 0.29
C MET A 235 -9.68 -22.73 1.15
N GLU A 236 -9.36 -23.97 1.45
CA GLU A 236 -10.19 -24.78 2.38
C GLU A 236 -10.11 -24.22 3.82
N LEU A 237 -8.95 -23.69 4.23
CA LEU A 237 -8.82 -22.99 5.51
C LEU A 237 -9.65 -21.70 5.51
N TYR A 238 -9.62 -20.91 4.44
CA TYR A 238 -10.47 -19.72 4.29
C TYR A 238 -11.95 -20.08 4.43
N LYS A 239 -12.38 -21.14 3.74
CA LYS A 239 -13.76 -21.67 3.79
C LYS A 239 -14.15 -22.10 5.21
N LYS A 240 -13.21 -22.68 5.98
CA LYS A 240 -13.44 -23.04 7.38
C LYS A 240 -13.71 -21.79 8.23
N TYR A 241 -12.94 -20.71 8.07
CA TYR A 241 -13.19 -19.43 8.74
C TYR A 241 -14.54 -18.83 8.32
N GLN A 242 -14.82 -18.81 7.01
CA GLN A 242 -16.04 -18.23 6.45
C GLN A 242 -17.31 -18.96 6.90
N ALA A 243 -17.23 -20.25 7.26
CA ALA A 243 -18.35 -21.01 7.80
C ALA A 243 -18.89 -20.53 9.16
N TYR A 244 -18.14 -19.67 9.85
CA TYR A 244 -18.57 -18.96 11.05
C TYR A 244 -19.21 -17.61 10.76
N SER A 245 -19.19 -17.16 9.50
CA SER A 245 -19.68 -15.85 9.08
C SER A 245 -21.00 -15.94 8.32
N LYS A 246 -21.83 -14.91 8.50
CA LYS A 246 -23.03 -14.66 7.69
C LYS A 246 -22.80 -13.64 6.57
N ALA A 247 -21.55 -13.17 6.43
CA ALA A 247 -21.20 -12.23 5.39
C ALA A 247 -21.47 -12.80 3.98
N PRO A 248 -21.82 -11.95 3.00
CA PRO A 248 -22.02 -12.37 1.62
C PRO A 248 -20.78 -13.05 1.04
N LYS A 249 -20.98 -14.14 0.31
CA LYS A 249 -19.91 -14.91 -0.32
C LYS A 249 -19.35 -14.27 -1.60
N ASP A 250 -20.09 -13.33 -2.17
CA ASP A 250 -19.82 -12.63 -3.42
C ASP A 250 -19.46 -11.14 -3.22
N LYS A 251 -19.10 -10.76 -2.01
CA LYS A 251 -18.68 -9.41 -1.65
C LYS A 251 -17.34 -9.43 -0.96
N ASP A 252 -16.62 -8.31 -1.10
CA ASP A 252 -15.38 -8.03 -0.37
C ASP A 252 -15.63 -7.27 0.94
N GLU A 253 -14.56 -6.91 1.62
CA GLU A 253 -14.57 -6.20 2.89
C GLU A 253 -15.08 -4.76 2.83
N ALA A 254 -15.19 -4.19 1.63
CA ALA A 254 -15.67 -2.83 1.42
C ALA A 254 -17.19 -2.75 1.17
N THR A 255 -17.85 -3.89 0.86
CA THR A 255 -19.26 -3.88 0.42
C THR A 255 -20.11 -4.98 1.08
N PRO A 256 -20.77 -4.70 2.24
CA PRO A 256 -20.68 -3.49 3.06
C PRO A 256 -19.32 -3.39 3.78
N GLN A 257 -18.92 -2.17 4.15
CA GLN A 257 -17.67 -1.96 4.91
C GLN A 257 -17.70 -2.79 6.21
N GLN A 258 -16.76 -3.73 6.35
CA GLN A 258 -16.76 -4.70 7.46
C GLN A 258 -16.66 -4.04 8.84
N ALA A 259 -15.93 -2.93 8.95
CA ALA A 259 -15.80 -2.16 10.18
C ALA A 259 -17.15 -1.57 10.63
N GLU A 260 -17.99 -1.10 9.70
CA GLU A 260 -19.33 -0.59 10.01
C GLU A 260 -20.28 -1.70 10.43
N VAL A 261 -20.12 -2.92 9.87
CA VAL A 261 -20.88 -4.09 10.32
C VAL A 261 -20.50 -4.45 11.75
N PHE A 262 -19.21 -4.49 12.05
CA PHE A 262 -18.68 -4.74 13.40
C PHE A 262 -19.13 -3.67 14.39
N ALA A 263 -19.21 -2.41 13.99
CA ALA A 263 -19.66 -1.29 14.81
C ALA A 263 -21.09 -1.45 15.38
N LYS A 264 -21.92 -2.33 14.81
CA LYS A 264 -23.26 -2.65 15.34
C LYS A 264 -23.20 -3.38 16.68
N GLY A 265 -22.05 -3.91 17.09
CA GLY A 265 -21.79 -4.51 18.40
C GLY A 265 -22.26 -5.96 18.57
N ASN A 266 -22.76 -6.61 17.53
CA ASN A 266 -23.27 -7.99 17.53
C ASN A 266 -22.39 -8.96 16.70
N VAL A 267 -21.13 -8.61 16.48
CA VAL A 267 -20.11 -9.40 15.81
C VAL A 267 -18.94 -9.63 16.77
N GLY A 268 -18.48 -10.87 16.89
CA GLY A 268 -17.40 -11.24 17.80
C GLY A 268 -16.03 -10.77 17.34
N ALA A 269 -15.76 -10.89 16.03
CA ALA A 269 -14.49 -10.47 15.45
C ALA A 269 -14.61 -10.21 13.93
N PHE A 270 -13.60 -9.55 13.37
CA PHE A 270 -13.33 -9.55 11.94
C PHE A 270 -11.81 -9.54 11.69
N ILE A 271 -11.38 -9.95 10.50
CA ILE A 271 -9.98 -9.92 10.09
C ILE A 271 -9.79 -8.71 9.18
N GLY A 272 -9.06 -7.72 9.65
CA GLY A 272 -8.94 -6.44 8.98
C GLY A 272 -7.64 -5.71 9.30
N MET A 273 -7.50 -4.55 8.70
CA MET A 273 -6.37 -3.64 8.91
C MET A 273 -6.58 -2.85 10.20
N GLY A 274 -5.50 -2.55 10.92
CA GLY A 274 -5.60 -1.86 12.22
C GLY A 274 -6.40 -0.55 12.21
N TRP A 275 -6.30 0.22 11.12
CA TRP A 275 -7.04 1.48 10.94
C TRP A 275 -8.58 1.29 10.86
N GLU A 276 -9.06 0.10 10.52
CA GLU A 276 -10.50 -0.18 10.44
C GLU A 276 -11.19 -0.12 11.82
N ALA A 277 -10.44 -0.29 12.89
CA ALA A 277 -10.96 -0.05 14.24
C ALA A 277 -11.38 1.42 14.44
N GLY A 278 -10.61 2.36 13.90
CA GLY A 278 -10.95 3.78 13.87
C GLY A 278 -12.25 4.04 13.10
N THR A 279 -12.43 3.38 11.97
CA THR A 279 -13.69 3.44 11.19
C THR A 279 -14.87 2.90 12.01
N ALA A 280 -14.69 1.78 12.70
CA ALA A 280 -15.73 1.21 13.54
C ALA A 280 -16.08 2.15 14.71
N ILE A 281 -15.09 2.77 15.37
CA ILE A 281 -15.28 3.75 16.45
C ILE A 281 -16.00 5.00 15.94
N ALA A 282 -15.64 5.49 14.74
CA ALA A 282 -16.31 6.63 14.12
C ALA A 282 -17.79 6.34 13.84
N ALA A 283 -18.11 5.12 13.40
CA ALA A 283 -19.49 4.68 13.18
C ALA A 283 -20.27 4.48 14.49
N ASN A 284 -19.60 4.03 15.56
CA ASN A 284 -20.21 3.82 16.87
C ASN A 284 -19.22 4.01 18.02
N LYS A 285 -19.15 5.20 18.59
CA LYS A 285 -18.24 5.54 19.70
C LYS A 285 -18.37 4.62 20.92
N LYS A 286 -19.52 4.00 21.13
CA LYS A 286 -19.79 3.16 22.33
C LYS A 286 -18.97 1.86 22.35
N ILE A 287 -18.45 1.40 21.20
CA ILE A 287 -17.68 0.17 21.14
C ILE A 287 -16.18 0.36 21.42
N GLU A 288 -15.71 1.59 21.55
CA GLU A 288 -14.28 1.91 21.66
C GLU A 288 -13.57 1.13 22.79
N SER A 289 -14.19 1.08 23.98
CA SER A 289 -13.66 0.33 25.13
C SER A 289 -13.69 -1.19 24.94
N ASP A 290 -14.56 -1.66 24.05
CA ASP A 290 -14.79 -3.08 23.82
C ASP A 290 -13.91 -3.65 22.69
N ILE A 291 -13.19 -2.81 21.95
CA ILE A 291 -12.27 -3.26 20.89
C ILE A 291 -11.01 -3.82 21.50
N GLY A 292 -10.61 -4.99 21.00
CA GLY A 292 -9.32 -5.61 21.26
C GLY A 292 -8.69 -6.11 19.97
N TYR A 293 -7.41 -6.47 20.05
CA TYR A 293 -6.62 -6.91 18.91
C TYR A 293 -5.78 -8.12 19.31
N PHE A 294 -5.57 -9.02 18.36
CA PHE A 294 -4.53 -10.05 18.48
C PHE A 294 -4.04 -10.47 17.09
N THR A 295 -2.83 -10.97 17.05
CA THR A 295 -2.22 -11.54 15.84
C THR A 295 -3.05 -12.70 15.33
N ILE A 296 -3.27 -12.85 14.03
CA ILE A 296 -3.97 -14.01 13.48
C ILE A 296 -3.18 -15.26 13.87
N PRO A 297 -3.76 -16.16 14.69
CA PRO A 297 -2.99 -17.29 15.22
C PRO A 297 -2.78 -18.35 14.15
N GLY A 298 -1.56 -18.84 14.06
CA GLY A 298 -1.20 -19.95 13.18
C GLY A 298 -1.46 -21.33 13.81
N GLU A 299 -0.87 -22.35 13.23
CA GLU A 299 -1.04 -23.74 13.71
C GLU A 299 -0.45 -23.94 15.11
N THR A 300 0.69 -23.29 15.39
CA THR A 300 1.41 -23.36 16.67
C THR A 300 1.52 -21.97 17.30
N ALA A 301 1.70 -21.91 18.61
CA ALA A 301 1.71 -20.65 19.36
C ALA A 301 2.91 -19.73 19.05
N ASP A 302 4.00 -20.30 18.56
CA ASP A 302 5.23 -19.60 18.21
C ASP A 302 5.27 -19.12 16.75
N LYS A 303 4.31 -19.57 15.92
CA LYS A 303 4.25 -19.22 14.51
C LYS A 303 2.86 -18.64 14.17
N PRO A 304 2.73 -17.33 14.00
CA PRO A 304 1.48 -16.72 13.56
C PRO A 304 1.10 -17.19 12.14
N GLU A 305 -0.15 -16.95 11.75
CA GLU A 305 -0.62 -17.20 10.41
C GLU A 305 0.13 -16.30 9.41
N GLY A 306 0.34 -16.79 8.21
CA GLY A 306 0.87 -15.99 7.12
C GLY A 306 -0.07 -14.83 6.77
N VAL A 307 0.50 -13.68 6.46
CA VAL A 307 -0.24 -12.47 6.13
C VAL A 307 0.30 -11.85 4.83
N PHE A 308 -0.59 -11.23 4.09
CA PHE A 308 -0.19 -10.33 3.02
C PHE A 308 0.31 -9.01 3.64
N LEU A 309 1.52 -8.60 3.27
CA LEU A 309 2.12 -7.32 3.63
C LEU A 309 1.68 -6.27 2.61
N GLY A 310 0.56 -5.63 2.90
CA GLY A 310 0.10 -4.48 2.14
C GLY A 310 0.85 -3.23 2.57
N GLY A 311 1.06 -2.30 1.65
CA GLY A 311 1.74 -1.07 1.97
C GLY A 311 1.72 -0.08 0.83
N SER A 312 2.29 1.08 1.11
CA SER A 312 2.40 2.16 0.14
C SER A 312 3.84 2.61 0.00
N ASN A 313 4.17 2.96 -1.23
CA ASN A 313 5.41 3.61 -1.60
C ASN A 313 5.10 5.05 -2.02
N PHE A 314 6.05 5.96 -1.84
CA PHE A 314 6.04 7.24 -2.53
C PHE A 314 6.86 7.15 -3.80
N ALA A 315 6.25 7.49 -4.92
CA ALA A 315 6.89 7.58 -6.22
C ALA A 315 6.92 9.03 -6.71
N VAL A 316 7.91 9.38 -7.53
CA VAL A 316 7.98 10.66 -8.23
C VAL A 316 7.59 10.43 -9.68
N ALA A 317 6.63 11.21 -10.19
CA ALA A 317 6.24 11.11 -11.59
C ALA A 317 7.39 11.52 -12.52
N ALA A 318 7.70 10.74 -13.53
CA ALA A 318 8.79 11.04 -14.49
C ALA A 318 8.54 12.39 -15.22
N GLY A 319 7.27 12.74 -15.48
CA GLY A 319 6.87 13.99 -16.10
C GLY A 319 6.93 15.22 -15.19
N SER A 320 7.15 15.08 -13.86
CA SER A 320 7.27 16.21 -12.95
C SER A 320 8.46 17.10 -13.32
N LYS A 321 8.23 18.42 -13.30
CA LYS A 321 9.28 19.42 -13.50
C LYS A 321 10.01 19.82 -12.21
N LYS A 322 9.67 19.17 -11.10
CA LYS A 322 10.15 19.51 -9.75
C LYS A 322 10.85 18.31 -9.08
N GLN A 323 11.66 17.55 -9.85
CA GLN A 323 12.32 16.33 -9.43
C GLN A 323 13.11 16.51 -8.12
N ASP A 324 13.96 17.57 -8.04
CA ASP A 324 14.77 17.80 -6.85
C ASP A 324 13.93 18.18 -5.63
N LEU A 325 12.88 18.99 -5.83
CA LEU A 325 11.93 19.35 -4.76
C LEU A 325 11.14 18.14 -4.27
N ALA A 326 10.77 17.22 -5.17
CA ALA A 326 10.13 15.96 -4.83
C ALA A 326 11.07 15.05 -4.00
N LYS A 327 12.36 14.98 -4.36
CA LYS A 327 13.35 14.25 -3.56
C LYS A 327 13.52 14.85 -2.16
N GLU A 328 13.49 16.19 -2.02
CA GLU A 328 13.52 16.85 -0.69
C GLU A 328 12.27 16.52 0.16
N PHE A 329 11.11 16.36 -0.48
CA PHE A 329 9.91 15.87 0.20
C PHE A 329 10.10 14.42 0.69
N LEU A 330 10.59 13.53 -0.18
CA LEU A 330 10.84 12.14 0.20
C LEU A 330 11.85 12.03 1.36
N LYS A 331 12.96 12.77 1.30
CA LYS A 331 13.94 12.80 2.40
C LYS A 331 13.34 13.24 3.73
N LEU A 332 12.41 14.19 3.69
CA LEU A 332 11.77 14.70 4.89
C LEU A 332 10.68 13.73 5.39
N SER A 333 9.77 13.32 4.52
CA SER A 333 8.65 12.44 4.89
C SER A 333 9.09 11.07 5.39
N LEU A 334 10.21 10.54 4.87
CA LEU A 334 10.80 9.24 5.24
C LEU A 334 11.90 9.37 6.33
N SER A 335 12.05 10.56 6.94
CA SER A 335 12.94 10.70 8.08
C SER A 335 12.37 10.00 9.30
N ASP A 336 13.25 9.60 10.23
CA ASP A 336 12.86 8.93 11.47
C ASP A 336 11.80 9.70 12.26
N GLN A 337 11.85 11.03 12.22
CA GLN A 337 10.86 11.89 12.86
C GLN A 337 9.47 11.66 12.28
N PHE A 338 9.31 11.74 10.97
CA PHE A 338 8.00 11.69 10.32
C PHE A 338 7.50 10.25 10.14
N GLU A 339 8.38 9.28 9.94
CA GLU A 339 8.03 7.86 9.98
C GLU A 339 7.56 7.43 11.37
N GLY A 340 8.28 7.85 12.43
CA GLY A 340 7.87 7.57 13.80
C GLY A 340 6.56 8.26 14.19
N GLN A 341 6.32 9.48 13.70
CA GLN A 341 5.05 10.17 13.90
C GLN A 341 3.89 9.47 13.18
N LEU A 342 4.12 9.05 11.92
CA LEU A 342 3.14 8.29 11.14
C LEU A 342 2.75 6.98 11.85
N ALA A 343 3.75 6.23 12.31
CA ALA A 343 3.53 4.99 13.05
C ALA A 343 2.66 5.20 14.30
N LYS A 344 2.91 6.27 15.07
CA LYS A 344 2.12 6.62 16.26
C LYS A 344 0.69 7.04 15.94
N GLU A 345 0.52 7.89 14.92
CA GLU A 345 -0.78 8.50 14.63
C GLU A 345 -1.67 7.55 13.79
N ASN A 346 -1.09 6.74 12.91
CA ASN A 346 -1.85 5.91 11.97
C ASN A 346 -1.78 4.39 12.26
N GLY A 347 -0.88 3.97 13.16
CA GLY A 347 -0.76 2.56 13.55
C GLY A 347 -0.25 1.66 12.42
N VAL A 348 0.47 2.23 11.46
CA VAL A 348 1.13 1.50 10.39
C VAL A 348 2.56 1.13 10.79
N ILE A 349 3.08 0.05 10.22
CA ILE A 349 4.46 -0.38 10.48
C ILE A 349 5.38 0.49 9.62
N PRO A 350 6.35 1.18 10.23
CA PRO A 350 7.26 2.08 9.51
C PRO A 350 8.20 1.32 8.57
N ASN A 351 8.76 2.02 7.61
CA ASN A 351 9.69 1.46 6.63
C ASN A 351 11.06 1.04 7.20
N LYS A 352 11.29 1.27 8.49
CA LYS A 352 12.52 0.91 9.22
C LYS A 352 12.19 0.17 10.51
N GLU A 353 12.82 -0.98 10.73
CA GLU A 353 12.60 -1.77 11.94
C GLU A 353 12.99 -1.02 13.23
N SER A 354 14.03 -0.17 13.16
CA SER A 354 14.48 0.67 14.28
C SER A 354 13.39 1.58 14.85
N LEU A 355 12.34 1.86 14.07
CA LEU A 355 11.22 2.73 14.44
C LEU A 355 10.03 1.97 15.04
N ASN A 356 10.07 0.63 15.12
CA ASN A 356 8.97 -0.18 15.66
C ASN A 356 8.62 0.16 17.12
N SER A 357 9.55 0.72 17.90
CA SER A 357 9.25 1.23 19.25
C SER A 357 8.17 2.31 19.28
N ASN A 358 7.94 3.01 18.16
CA ASN A 358 6.86 4.00 18.03
C ASN A 358 5.46 3.38 17.97
N LEU A 359 5.35 2.06 17.78
CA LEU A 359 4.08 1.32 17.77
C LEU A 359 3.57 1.02 19.18
N THR A 360 4.41 1.18 20.22
CA THR A 360 4.05 0.88 21.61
C THR A 360 2.80 1.66 22.04
N GLY A 361 1.81 0.95 22.57
CA GLY A 361 0.51 1.49 22.96
C GLY A 361 -0.52 1.53 21.82
N ASN A 362 -0.14 1.19 20.58
CA ASN A 362 -1.09 0.96 19.49
C ASN A 362 -1.37 -0.54 19.38
N GLY A 363 -2.46 -1.00 20.02
CA GLY A 363 -2.79 -2.43 20.13
C GLY A 363 -2.94 -3.14 18.77
N ALA A 364 -3.40 -2.44 17.72
CA ALA A 364 -3.50 -3.02 16.39
C ALA A 364 -2.12 -3.26 15.77
N ALA A 365 -1.23 -2.28 15.89
CA ALA A 365 0.13 -2.38 15.36
C ALA A 365 0.98 -3.41 16.15
N GLU A 366 0.83 -3.47 17.47
CA GLU A 366 1.45 -4.49 18.31
C GLU A 366 0.99 -5.91 17.91
N ALA A 367 -0.30 -6.07 17.58
CA ALA A 367 -0.85 -7.33 17.09
C ALA A 367 -0.38 -7.67 15.66
N ALA A 368 -0.08 -6.67 14.83
CA ALA A 368 0.37 -6.87 13.45
C ALA A 368 1.84 -7.28 13.36
N ALA A 369 2.71 -6.72 14.20
CA ALA A 369 4.15 -6.86 14.11
C ALA A 369 4.66 -8.32 14.11
N PRO A 370 4.18 -9.26 14.95
CA PRO A 370 4.65 -10.65 14.92
C PRO A 370 4.41 -11.37 13.60
N ALA A 371 3.29 -11.08 12.92
CA ALA A 371 2.95 -11.72 11.65
C ALA A 371 3.73 -11.14 10.47
N ALA A 372 4.24 -9.92 10.58
CA ALA A 372 5.05 -9.29 9.54
C ALA A 372 6.30 -10.10 9.20
N ALA A 373 6.91 -10.75 10.19
CA ALA A 373 8.12 -11.57 10.01
C ALA A 373 7.89 -12.85 9.17
N VAL A 374 6.64 -13.31 9.05
CA VAL A 374 6.24 -14.49 8.26
C VAL A 374 5.29 -14.11 7.12
N GLY A 375 5.13 -12.82 6.89
CA GLY A 375 4.32 -12.26 5.82
C GLY A 375 5.04 -12.28 4.47
N GLY A 376 4.28 -12.05 3.41
CA GLY A 376 4.77 -11.92 2.06
C GLY A 376 3.98 -10.92 1.25
N THR A 377 4.37 -10.73 0.02
CA THR A 377 3.70 -9.83 -0.92
C THR A 377 3.06 -10.62 -2.04
N THR A 378 2.14 -9.99 -2.77
CA THR A 378 1.71 -10.50 -4.08
C THR A 378 2.91 -10.53 -5.03
N PRO A 379 2.82 -11.24 -6.18
CA PRO A 379 3.90 -11.27 -7.16
C PRO A 379 4.33 -9.86 -7.59
N LEU A 380 5.62 -9.55 -7.44
CA LEU A 380 6.21 -8.24 -7.76
C LEU A 380 6.56 -8.14 -9.25
N ILE A 381 5.58 -8.38 -10.11
CA ILE A 381 5.70 -8.31 -11.56
C ILE A 381 4.71 -7.29 -12.13
N PRO A 382 5.06 -6.58 -13.21
CA PRO A 382 4.17 -5.58 -13.81
C PRO A 382 2.80 -6.12 -14.21
N GLU A 383 2.74 -7.35 -14.70
CA GLU A 383 1.53 -8.01 -15.17
C GLU A 383 0.54 -8.33 -14.03
N TRP A 384 1.01 -8.39 -12.78
CA TRP A 384 0.15 -8.68 -11.63
C TRP A 384 -0.96 -7.64 -11.46
N ALA A 385 -0.66 -6.38 -11.71
CA ALA A 385 -1.65 -5.31 -11.64
C ALA A 385 -2.89 -5.58 -12.51
N ALA A 386 -2.73 -6.22 -13.67
CA ALA A 386 -3.84 -6.60 -14.52
C ALA A 386 -4.70 -7.73 -13.90
N VAL A 387 -4.12 -8.60 -13.07
CA VAL A 387 -4.85 -9.65 -12.36
C VAL A 387 -5.67 -9.05 -11.21
N GLU A 388 -5.11 -8.09 -10.47
CA GLU A 388 -5.82 -7.41 -9.38
C GLU A 388 -6.99 -6.56 -9.86
N ASN A 389 -6.92 -6.01 -11.08
CA ASN A 389 -7.97 -5.16 -11.63
C ASN A 389 -9.32 -5.85 -11.68
N ALA A 390 -10.36 -5.05 -11.43
CA ALA A 390 -11.75 -5.50 -11.51
C ALA A 390 -12.15 -5.86 -12.95
N PRO A 391 -12.93 -6.94 -13.14
CA PRO A 391 -13.29 -7.92 -12.13
C PRO A 391 -12.12 -8.86 -11.79
N ASN A 392 -11.70 -8.88 -10.51
CA ASN A 392 -10.60 -9.70 -10.06
C ASN A 392 -10.96 -11.20 -10.13
N PRO A 393 -10.26 -12.04 -10.93
CA PRO A 393 -10.60 -13.45 -11.12
C PRO A 393 -10.39 -14.30 -9.86
N ILE A 394 -9.53 -13.89 -8.93
CA ILE A 394 -9.33 -14.58 -7.65
C ILE A 394 -10.58 -14.46 -6.80
N LYS A 395 -11.26 -13.32 -6.77
CA LYS A 395 -12.54 -13.15 -6.09
C LYS A 395 -13.62 -14.09 -6.67
N SER A 396 -13.61 -14.28 -7.98
CA SER A 396 -14.53 -15.23 -8.66
C SER A 396 -14.23 -16.68 -8.28
N TYR A 397 -12.95 -17.05 -8.19
CA TYR A 397 -12.49 -18.34 -7.70
C TYR A 397 -13.00 -18.61 -6.27
N MET A 398 -12.76 -17.67 -5.34
CA MET A 398 -13.19 -17.78 -3.95
C MET A 398 -14.70 -17.97 -3.83
N THR A 399 -15.47 -17.13 -4.53
CA THR A 399 -16.93 -17.23 -4.56
C THR A 399 -17.41 -18.60 -5.05
N ALA A 400 -16.80 -19.14 -6.11
CA ALA A 400 -17.15 -20.44 -6.65
C ALA A 400 -16.91 -21.58 -5.63
N VAL A 401 -15.77 -21.55 -4.93
CA VAL A 401 -15.44 -22.54 -3.89
C VAL A 401 -16.41 -22.44 -2.71
N LEU A 402 -16.68 -21.22 -2.24
CA LEU A 402 -17.63 -21.01 -1.13
C LEU A 402 -19.06 -21.42 -1.48
N ASN A 403 -19.42 -21.43 -2.76
CA ASN A 403 -20.73 -21.93 -3.26
C ASN A 403 -20.72 -23.43 -3.61
N GLY A 404 -19.65 -24.16 -3.25
CA GLY A 404 -19.62 -25.62 -3.29
C GLY A 404 -18.87 -26.25 -4.46
N LYS A 405 -18.24 -25.45 -5.35
CA LYS A 405 -17.30 -26.03 -6.32
C LYS A 405 -16.06 -26.55 -5.62
N SER A 406 -15.46 -27.61 -6.14
CA SER A 406 -14.13 -28.03 -5.69
C SER A 406 -13.11 -26.91 -6.01
N PRO A 407 -12.09 -26.69 -5.18
CA PRO A 407 -11.04 -25.71 -5.49
C PRO A 407 -10.38 -25.96 -6.87
N ALA A 408 -10.14 -27.20 -7.23
CA ALA A 408 -9.57 -27.56 -8.52
C ALA A 408 -10.46 -27.16 -9.72
N ASP A 409 -11.77 -27.39 -9.63
CA ASP A 409 -12.70 -27.01 -10.72
C ASP A 409 -12.92 -25.48 -10.76
N ALA A 410 -12.90 -24.83 -9.60
CA ALA A 410 -12.99 -23.39 -9.52
C ALA A 410 -11.73 -22.72 -10.11
N ALA A 411 -10.54 -23.25 -9.82
CA ALA A 411 -9.27 -22.78 -10.39
C ALA A 411 -9.26 -22.89 -11.90
N LYS A 412 -9.60 -24.07 -12.47
CA LYS A 412 -9.70 -24.27 -13.92
C LYS A 412 -10.60 -23.24 -14.61
N ALA A 413 -11.68 -22.81 -13.94
CA ALA A 413 -12.62 -21.87 -14.53
C ALA A 413 -12.04 -20.44 -14.69
N VAL A 414 -11.01 -20.07 -13.93
CA VAL A 414 -10.40 -18.73 -13.94
C VAL A 414 -8.96 -18.71 -14.46
N GLU A 415 -8.29 -19.85 -14.55
CA GLU A 415 -6.88 -19.96 -15.00
C GLU A 415 -6.64 -19.32 -16.37
N ALA A 416 -7.53 -19.56 -17.33
CA ALA A 416 -7.37 -18.99 -18.67
C ALA A 416 -7.39 -17.46 -18.66
N GLU A 417 -8.24 -16.86 -17.84
CA GLU A 417 -8.32 -15.40 -17.69
C GLU A 417 -7.09 -14.85 -16.94
N ILE A 418 -6.67 -15.50 -15.87
CA ILE A 418 -5.45 -15.10 -15.15
C ILE A 418 -4.24 -15.17 -16.09
N ASN A 419 -4.04 -16.28 -16.78
CA ASN A 419 -2.92 -16.48 -17.70
C ASN A 419 -2.95 -15.48 -18.86
N LYS A 420 -4.14 -15.15 -19.37
CA LYS A 420 -4.30 -14.10 -20.38
C LYS A 420 -3.84 -12.74 -19.85
N ARG A 421 -4.24 -12.37 -18.63
CA ARG A 421 -3.84 -11.11 -18.01
C ARG A 421 -2.33 -11.05 -17.72
N LEU A 422 -1.75 -12.14 -17.23
CA LEU A 422 -0.31 -12.28 -17.01
C LEU A 422 0.51 -12.25 -18.32
N SER A 423 -0.11 -12.48 -19.46
CA SER A 423 0.55 -12.40 -20.77
C SER A 423 0.44 -11.04 -21.45
N GLN A 424 -0.34 -10.13 -20.91
CA GLN A 424 -0.47 -8.77 -21.43
C GLN A 424 0.79 -7.99 -21.04
N LYS A 425 1.53 -7.48 -22.03
CA LYS A 425 2.63 -6.54 -21.77
C LYS A 425 2.02 -5.26 -21.19
N SER A 426 2.54 -4.83 -20.06
CA SER A 426 2.20 -3.56 -19.40
C SER A 426 2.62 -2.39 -20.27
#